data_723107a59bfd1b7173d30fe18fa68dd3
#
_entry.id   723107a59bfd1b7173d30fe18fa68dd3
#
_cell.length_a   1.000
_cell.length_b   1.000
_cell.length_c   1.000
_cell.angle_alpha   90.00
_cell.angle_beta   90.00
_cell.angle_gamma   90.00
#
_symmetry.space_group_name_H-M   'P 1'
#
loop_
_entity.id
_entity.type
_entity.pdbx_description
1 polymer ?
#
loop_
_entity_poly.entity_id
_entity_poly.type
_entity_poly.pdbx_seq_one_letter_code
_entity_poly.pdbx_strand_id
1 'polypeptide(L)'
;MPDDRFEDLGGGERPSAARRLEEEDRLRPEPDLPPRRPEVRHQGNRYAWVVAIVMLMGISVLLFTTALPNTGEGLRGLEPGTIAPAFAAPLVTGDKEGDANVCQRESECSDQAGRVPACQVRSEGIFNLCEARERPLVLTFVFDKGADCNPQVDRVQRMKNEFPGVNFAVVYFTDESRAEVAEIVRRRKWTMPVAHTPDGAVVNLYGVGGCPTTVFAFRGGRVLETRLGPMSEDGLRVRARRLMRGP
;
A
#
# COMPACT_ATOMS: atom_id res chain seq x y z
N MET A 1 -78.81 -46.60 -31.18
CA MET A 1 -77.91 -46.38 -32.32
C MET A 1 -76.63 -45.85 -31.80
N PRO A 2 -75.61 -46.64 -31.64
CA PRO A 2 -74.29 -46.16 -31.40
C PRO A 2 -73.54 -46.22 -32.75
N ASP A 3 -72.75 -45.20 -32.97
CA ASP A 3 -72.05 -44.88 -34.17
C ASP A 3 -70.64 -45.58 -34.10
N ASP A 4 -70.50 -46.72 -34.83
CA ASP A 4 -69.27 -47.50 -34.98
C ASP A 4 -68.31 -46.78 -35.97
N ARG A 5 -67.72 -45.68 -35.54
CA ARG A 5 -66.86 -44.84 -36.39
C ARG A 5 -65.39 -45.13 -36.26
N PHE A 6 -65.01 -46.20 -35.58
CA PHE A 6 -63.60 -46.49 -35.34
C PHE A 6 -63.09 -47.86 -35.80
N GLU A 7 -63.95 -48.62 -36.51
CA GLU A 7 -63.55 -49.97 -36.97
C GLU A 7 -62.62 -50.01 -38.25
N ASP A 8 -62.38 -48.88 -38.86
CA ASP A 8 -61.64 -48.81 -40.11
C ASP A 8 -60.20 -48.22 -39.99
N LEU A 9 -59.68 -48.22 -38.81
CA LEU A 9 -58.22 -47.97 -38.60
C LEU A 9 -57.48 -49.30 -38.74
N GLY A 10 -57.32 -49.74 -40.03
CA GLY A 10 -56.63 -50.98 -40.42
C GLY A 10 -55.37 -51.21 -39.61
N GLY A 11 -55.41 -52.30 -38.84
CA GLY A 11 -54.28 -52.85 -38.09
C GLY A 11 -53.16 -53.37 -38.96
N GLY A 12 -52.50 -52.52 -39.67
CA GLY A 12 -51.13 -52.79 -40.17
C GLY A 12 -50.16 -52.47 -39.06
N GLU A 13 -49.39 -53.47 -38.56
CA GLU A 13 -48.31 -53.25 -37.61
C GLU A 13 -47.37 -52.17 -38.16
N ARG A 14 -47.61 -50.93 -37.78
CA ARG A 14 -46.67 -49.85 -38.07
C ARG A 14 -45.46 -50.09 -37.19
N PRO A 15 -44.25 -50.25 -37.77
CA PRO A 15 -43.07 -50.40 -36.94
C PRO A 15 -42.98 -49.26 -35.95
N SER A 16 -42.61 -49.59 -34.72
CA SER A 16 -42.47 -48.60 -33.65
C SER A 16 -41.53 -47.44 -34.07
N ALA A 17 -41.77 -46.25 -33.57
CA ALA A 17 -40.93 -45.08 -33.88
C ALA A 17 -39.43 -45.39 -33.63
N ALA A 18 -39.11 -46.22 -32.65
CA ALA A 18 -37.76 -46.67 -32.35
C ALA A 18 -37.15 -47.51 -33.51
N ARG A 19 -37.93 -48.45 -34.09
CA ARG A 19 -37.45 -49.28 -35.24
C ARG A 19 -37.24 -48.44 -36.50
N ARG A 20 -38.07 -47.42 -36.72
CA ARG A 20 -37.86 -46.49 -37.86
C ARG A 20 -36.61 -45.69 -37.70
N LEU A 21 -36.30 -45.16 -36.50
CA LEU A 21 -35.09 -44.45 -36.20
C LEU A 21 -33.83 -45.33 -36.34
N GLU A 22 -33.91 -46.60 -35.90
CA GLU A 22 -32.81 -47.54 -36.09
C GLU A 22 -32.55 -47.87 -37.56
N GLU A 23 -33.62 -47.98 -38.38
CA GLU A 23 -33.53 -48.25 -39.81
C GLU A 23 -33.03 -47.01 -40.59
N GLU A 24 -33.46 -45.80 -40.21
CA GLU A 24 -32.96 -44.55 -40.74
C GLU A 24 -31.47 -44.34 -40.38
N ASP A 25 -31.06 -44.71 -39.18
CA ASP A 25 -29.66 -44.58 -38.75
C ASP A 25 -28.75 -45.61 -39.45
N ARG A 26 -29.28 -46.82 -39.78
CA ARG A 26 -28.55 -47.82 -40.58
C ARG A 26 -28.41 -47.42 -42.04
N LEU A 27 -29.36 -46.67 -42.57
CA LEU A 27 -29.36 -46.22 -43.97
C LEU A 27 -28.67 -44.84 -44.15
N ARG A 28 -28.27 -44.23 -43.07
CA ARG A 28 -27.54 -42.96 -43.10
C ARG A 28 -26.10 -43.27 -43.55
N PRO A 29 -25.65 -42.74 -44.70
CA PRO A 29 -24.24 -42.89 -45.07
C PRO A 29 -23.37 -42.29 -43.94
N GLU A 30 -22.33 -43.03 -43.55
CA GLU A 30 -21.36 -42.53 -42.57
C GLU A 30 -20.92 -41.14 -42.99
N PRO A 31 -20.99 -40.15 -42.08
CA PRO A 31 -20.54 -38.82 -42.42
C PRO A 31 -19.06 -38.92 -42.81
N ASP A 32 -18.71 -38.38 -43.95
CA ASP A 32 -17.33 -38.23 -44.39
C ASP A 32 -16.57 -37.46 -43.31
N LEU A 33 -15.95 -38.21 -42.40
CA LEU A 33 -15.10 -37.59 -41.38
C LEU A 33 -13.94 -36.90 -42.08
N PRO A 34 -13.77 -35.61 -41.86
CA PRO A 34 -12.66 -34.88 -42.48
C PRO A 34 -11.36 -35.60 -42.13
N PRO A 35 -10.40 -35.72 -43.10
CA PRO A 35 -9.16 -36.44 -42.88
C PRO A 35 -8.52 -35.93 -41.58
N ARG A 36 -8.16 -36.86 -40.68
CA ARG A 36 -7.46 -36.54 -39.43
C ARG A 36 -6.32 -35.62 -39.76
N ARG A 37 -6.35 -34.37 -39.23
CA ARG A 37 -5.24 -33.46 -39.38
C ARG A 37 -3.96 -34.19 -38.96
N PRO A 38 -2.88 -34.11 -39.76
CA PRO A 38 -1.63 -34.75 -39.40
C PRO A 38 -1.23 -34.21 -38.02
N GLU A 39 -0.93 -35.09 -37.07
CA GLU A 39 -0.36 -34.70 -35.78
C GLU A 39 0.93 -33.92 -36.05
N VAL A 40 0.86 -32.65 -35.86
CA VAL A 40 2.05 -31.77 -35.91
C VAL A 40 2.92 -32.21 -34.73
N ARG A 41 3.89 -33.08 -35.00
CA ARG A 41 4.95 -33.39 -34.04
C ARG A 41 5.60 -32.04 -33.69
N HIS A 42 5.27 -31.50 -32.53
CA HIS A 42 5.93 -30.34 -31.98
C HIS A 42 7.42 -30.65 -31.80
N GLN A 43 8.22 -30.36 -32.82
CA GLN A 43 9.69 -30.35 -32.72
C GLN A 43 10.20 -29.21 -31.81
N GLY A 44 9.27 -28.42 -31.23
CA GLY A 44 9.58 -27.26 -30.36
C GLY A 44 10.21 -27.57 -28.99
N ASN A 45 10.29 -28.87 -28.62
CA ASN A 45 10.64 -29.23 -27.25
C ASN A 45 12.15 -29.19 -26.93
N ARG A 46 13.02 -29.04 -27.94
CA ARG A 46 14.49 -29.01 -27.69
C ARG A 46 14.98 -27.72 -27.08
N TYR A 47 14.26 -26.60 -27.26
CA TYR A 47 14.63 -25.29 -26.74
C TYR A 47 13.69 -24.81 -25.64
N ALA A 48 12.53 -25.45 -25.44
CA ALA A 48 11.56 -25.05 -24.43
C ALA A 48 12.16 -25.05 -23.02
N TRP A 49 13.00 -26.03 -22.70
CA TRP A 49 13.67 -26.08 -21.40
C TRP A 49 14.78 -25.01 -21.25
N VAL A 50 15.48 -24.67 -22.36
CA VAL A 50 16.48 -23.57 -22.35
C VAL A 50 15.78 -22.24 -22.11
N VAL A 51 14.67 -21.99 -22.81
CA VAL A 51 13.85 -20.80 -22.60
C VAL A 51 13.31 -20.77 -21.16
N ALA A 52 12.84 -21.90 -20.63
CA ALA A 52 12.38 -22.00 -19.25
C ALA A 52 13.49 -21.67 -18.24
N ILE A 53 14.72 -22.17 -18.44
CA ILE A 53 15.87 -21.85 -17.56
C ILE A 53 16.23 -20.37 -17.66
N VAL A 54 16.29 -19.79 -18.86
CA VAL A 54 16.60 -18.36 -19.04
C VAL A 54 15.53 -17.48 -18.38
N MET A 55 14.26 -17.83 -18.55
CA MET A 55 13.14 -17.15 -17.88
C MET A 55 13.23 -17.28 -16.36
N LEU A 56 13.52 -18.47 -15.86
CA LEU A 56 13.63 -18.74 -14.42
C LEU A 56 14.85 -18.02 -13.82
N MET A 57 15.95 -17.95 -14.57
CA MET A 57 17.13 -17.20 -14.17
C MET A 57 16.87 -15.69 -14.21
N GLY A 58 16.18 -15.17 -15.24
CA GLY A 58 15.75 -13.78 -15.32
C GLY A 58 14.80 -13.39 -14.19
N ILE A 59 13.82 -14.23 -13.88
CA ILE A 59 12.90 -14.03 -12.76
C ILE A 59 13.67 -14.11 -11.43
N SER A 60 14.62 -15.04 -11.27
CA SER A 60 15.44 -15.12 -10.07
C SER A 60 16.30 -13.88 -9.90
N VAL A 61 16.96 -13.39 -10.94
CA VAL A 61 17.74 -12.14 -10.88
C VAL A 61 16.84 -10.97 -10.54
N LEU A 62 15.67 -10.87 -11.15
CA LEU A 62 14.69 -9.83 -10.87
C LEU A 62 14.20 -9.91 -9.40
N LEU A 63 13.89 -11.10 -8.91
CA LEU A 63 13.52 -11.32 -7.52
C LEU A 63 14.68 -11.02 -6.57
N PHE A 64 15.92 -11.41 -6.90
CA PHE A 64 17.09 -11.09 -6.09
C PHE A 64 17.41 -9.59 -6.07
N THR A 65 17.21 -8.88 -7.17
CA THR A 65 17.46 -7.43 -7.23
C THR A 65 16.33 -6.58 -6.69
N THR A 66 15.08 -7.08 -6.73
CA THR A 66 13.90 -6.33 -6.28
C THR A 66 13.35 -6.81 -4.95
N ALA A 67 13.49 -8.09 -4.59
CA ALA A 67 12.95 -8.70 -3.37
C ALA A 67 14.00 -8.93 -2.27
N LEU A 68 15.31 -8.85 -2.58
CA LEU A 68 16.29 -8.54 -1.54
C LEU A 68 16.26 -7.02 -1.38
N PRO A 69 15.49 -6.52 -0.43
CA PRO A 69 15.46 -5.09 -0.23
C PRO A 69 16.86 -4.67 0.20
N ASN A 70 17.39 -3.72 -0.47
CA ASN A 70 18.21 -2.76 0.22
C ASN A 70 17.42 -2.42 1.49
N THR A 71 17.73 -3.06 2.61
CA THR A 71 17.35 -2.73 3.99
C THR A 71 16.22 -1.67 4.20
N GLY A 72 15.23 -1.63 3.33
CA GLY A 72 14.01 -0.89 3.55
C GLY A 72 13.20 -1.67 4.58
N GLU A 73 13.10 -1.15 5.78
CA GLU A 73 12.13 -1.58 6.78
C GLU A 73 10.77 -1.64 6.10
N GLY A 74 10.26 -2.84 5.79
CA GLY A 74 9.05 -2.99 5.00
C GLY A 74 7.93 -2.07 5.51
N LEU A 75 6.76 -2.11 4.90
CA LEU A 75 5.61 -1.24 5.20
C LEU A 75 5.09 -1.29 6.67
N ARG A 76 5.91 -1.77 7.60
CA ARG A 76 5.61 -1.89 9.03
C ARG A 76 6.10 -0.72 9.87
N GLY A 77 6.82 0.22 9.26
CA GLY A 77 7.44 1.35 9.95
C GLY A 77 8.77 1.01 10.61
N LEU A 78 9.34 1.98 11.30
CA LEU A 78 10.64 1.86 11.95
C LEU A 78 10.64 0.81 13.06
N GLU A 79 11.70 0.02 13.13
CA GLU A 79 11.89 -0.97 14.20
C GLU A 79 12.23 -0.32 15.54
N PRO A 80 11.76 -0.90 16.67
CA PRO A 80 12.15 -0.45 17.99
C PRO A 80 13.68 -0.47 18.19
N GLY A 81 14.22 0.58 18.79
CA GLY A 81 15.65 0.73 19.04
C GLY A 81 16.42 1.42 17.93
N THR A 82 15.91 1.50 16.71
CA THR A 82 16.51 2.28 15.61
C THR A 82 16.44 3.78 15.91
N ILE A 83 17.23 4.57 15.20
CA ILE A 83 17.14 6.04 15.30
C ILE A 83 16.24 6.53 14.18
N ALA A 84 15.23 7.29 14.51
CA ALA A 84 14.34 7.91 13.55
C ALA A 84 15.15 8.77 12.55
N PRO A 85 15.11 8.43 11.25
CA PRO A 85 15.93 9.09 10.24
C PRO A 85 15.55 10.57 10.10
N ALA A 86 16.55 11.40 9.84
CA ALA A 86 16.36 12.84 9.71
C ALA A 86 15.55 13.19 8.46
N PHE A 87 14.68 14.19 8.60
CA PHE A 87 14.07 14.87 7.46
C PHE A 87 13.74 16.32 7.82
N ALA A 88 13.58 17.14 6.77
CA ALA A 88 13.05 18.49 6.89
C ALA A 88 11.99 18.68 5.79
N ALA A 89 10.86 19.27 6.13
CA ALA A 89 9.76 19.44 5.18
C ALA A 89 9.01 20.76 5.44
N PRO A 90 8.39 21.36 4.42
CA PRO A 90 7.56 22.56 4.60
C PRO A 90 6.47 22.37 5.64
N LEU A 91 6.28 23.35 6.51
CA LEU A 91 5.14 23.40 7.40
C LEU A 91 3.89 23.83 6.64
N VAL A 92 2.77 23.17 6.91
CA VAL A 92 1.47 23.53 6.34
C VAL A 92 1.11 24.99 6.64
N THR A 93 1.47 25.49 7.82
CA THR A 93 1.22 26.87 8.26
C THR A 93 2.31 27.87 7.85
N GLY A 94 3.38 27.39 7.20
CA GLY A 94 4.47 28.23 6.71
C GLY A 94 4.22 28.83 5.33
N ASP A 95 5.24 29.45 4.78
CA ASP A 95 5.26 30.09 3.45
C ASP A 95 6.12 29.31 2.44
N LYS A 96 6.76 28.23 2.88
CA LYS A 96 7.65 27.41 2.04
C LYS A 96 6.86 26.34 1.29
N GLU A 97 7.29 26.10 0.05
CA GLU A 97 6.79 25.05 -0.83
C GLU A 97 7.96 24.14 -1.24
N GLY A 98 7.65 22.94 -1.67
CA GLY A 98 8.61 21.99 -2.21
C GLY A 98 8.58 20.63 -1.53
N ASP A 99 9.47 19.78 -2.02
CA ASP A 99 9.63 18.40 -1.57
C ASP A 99 10.35 18.33 -0.22
N ALA A 100 10.20 17.21 0.46
CA ALA A 100 10.90 16.98 1.70
C ALA A 100 12.39 16.69 1.44
N ASN A 101 13.24 17.27 2.28
CA ASN A 101 14.66 16.90 2.33
C ASN A 101 14.83 15.68 3.25
N VAL A 102 15.30 14.56 2.69
CA VAL A 102 15.55 13.29 3.38
C VAL A 102 17.01 12.88 3.37
N CYS A 103 17.92 13.77 2.94
CA CYS A 103 19.36 13.51 2.94
C CYS A 103 19.88 13.30 4.37
N GLN A 104 20.49 12.13 4.62
CA GLN A 104 21.00 11.79 5.95
C GLN A 104 22.44 12.29 6.14
N ARG A 105 23.28 12.12 5.14
CA ARG A 105 24.71 12.44 5.15
C ARG A 105 25.09 13.18 3.87
N GLU A 106 26.09 14.04 3.94
CA GLU A 106 26.52 14.86 2.81
C GLU A 106 26.83 14.04 1.54
N SER A 107 27.38 12.84 1.70
CA SER A 107 27.67 11.91 0.59
C SER A 107 26.42 11.31 -0.06
N GLU A 108 25.26 11.42 0.55
CA GLU A 108 23.97 10.86 0.10
C GLU A 108 23.03 11.95 -0.45
N CYS A 109 23.45 13.21 -0.35
CA CYS A 109 22.63 14.32 -0.83
C CYS A 109 22.57 14.36 -2.36
N SER A 110 21.41 14.69 -2.87
CA SER A 110 21.12 14.81 -4.30
C SER A 110 20.00 15.83 -4.51
N ASP A 111 19.69 16.16 -5.76
CA ASP A 111 18.55 17.02 -6.06
C ASP A 111 17.21 16.39 -5.62
N GLN A 112 17.13 15.06 -5.56
CA GLN A 112 15.92 14.32 -5.13
C GLN A 112 15.86 14.12 -3.62
N ALA A 113 17.00 13.88 -2.95
CA ALA A 113 17.04 13.64 -1.50
C ALA A 113 17.21 14.94 -0.69
N GLY A 114 17.57 16.03 -1.35
CA GLY A 114 17.95 17.30 -0.75
C GLY A 114 19.45 17.57 -0.91
N ARG A 115 19.81 18.83 -1.13
CA ARG A 115 21.19 19.26 -1.46
C ARG A 115 22.14 19.32 -0.26
N VAL A 116 21.59 19.33 0.93
CA VAL A 116 22.34 19.36 2.21
C VAL A 116 21.70 18.38 3.19
N PRO A 117 22.43 17.87 4.19
CA PRO A 117 21.83 17.02 5.22
C PRO A 117 20.60 17.66 5.86
N ALA A 118 19.53 16.87 6.04
CA ALA A 118 18.23 17.36 6.53
C ALA A 118 18.35 18.12 7.88
N CYS A 119 19.25 17.67 8.76
CA CYS A 119 19.48 18.36 10.04
C CYS A 119 20.05 19.78 9.91
N GLN A 120 20.60 20.13 8.76
CA GLN A 120 21.13 21.48 8.50
C GLN A 120 20.08 22.44 7.93
N VAL A 121 18.95 21.89 7.46
CA VAL A 121 17.85 22.69 6.91
C VAL A 121 17.06 23.32 8.07
N ARG A 122 17.44 24.53 8.42
CA ARG A 122 16.79 25.28 9.50
C ARG A 122 16.32 26.62 8.97
N SER A 123 15.02 26.76 8.82
CA SER A 123 14.42 28.04 8.47
C SER A 123 12.99 28.12 9.00
N GLU A 124 12.50 29.31 9.18
CA GLU A 124 11.10 29.54 9.48
C GLU A 124 10.22 28.92 8.38
N GLY A 125 9.14 28.29 8.77
CA GLY A 125 8.24 27.59 7.84
C GLY A 125 8.69 26.16 7.45
N ILE A 126 9.78 25.64 8.02
CA ILE A 126 10.25 24.26 7.82
C ILE A 126 10.15 23.48 9.14
N PHE A 127 9.56 22.29 9.08
CA PHE A 127 9.67 21.30 10.13
C PHE A 127 11.01 20.57 10.00
N ASN A 128 11.76 20.47 11.08
CA ASN A 128 13.02 19.72 11.14
C ASN A 128 12.95 18.66 12.24
N LEU A 129 13.07 17.37 11.84
CA LEU A 129 13.02 16.27 12.79
C LEU A 129 14.15 16.32 13.82
N CYS A 130 15.34 16.81 13.44
CA CYS A 130 16.49 16.88 14.35
C CYS A 130 16.22 17.80 15.52
N GLU A 131 15.47 18.88 15.31
CA GLU A 131 15.01 19.78 16.37
C GLU A 131 13.86 19.14 17.17
N ALA A 132 12.92 18.50 16.44
CA ALA A 132 11.76 17.88 17.09
C ALA A 132 12.18 16.75 18.07
N ARG A 133 13.20 15.98 17.77
CA ARG A 133 13.72 14.88 18.61
C ARG A 133 14.65 15.32 19.75
N GLU A 134 14.86 16.61 19.95
CA GLU A 134 15.53 17.13 21.15
C GLU A 134 14.73 16.86 22.42
N ARG A 135 13.45 16.54 22.27
CA ARG A 135 12.56 16.00 23.31
C ARG A 135 12.02 14.64 22.87
N PRO A 136 11.39 13.88 23.77
CA PRO A 136 10.58 12.74 23.36
C PRO A 136 9.59 13.16 22.30
N LEU A 137 9.38 12.32 21.29
CA LEU A 137 8.62 12.68 20.09
C LEU A 137 7.51 11.66 19.80
N VAL A 138 6.34 12.17 19.46
CA VAL A 138 5.23 11.41 18.83
C VAL A 138 5.04 11.99 17.44
N LEU A 139 5.36 11.21 16.42
CA LEU A 139 5.23 11.58 15.01
C LEU A 139 4.13 10.75 14.38
N THR A 140 3.09 11.40 13.87
CA THR A 140 1.94 10.73 13.26
C THR A 140 1.89 11.01 11.77
N PHE A 141 1.82 9.93 10.98
CA PHE A 141 1.66 9.98 9.53
C PHE A 141 0.19 9.85 9.17
N VAL A 142 -0.28 10.72 8.31
CA VAL A 142 -1.61 10.72 7.73
C VAL A 142 -1.55 10.88 6.22
N PHE A 143 -2.49 10.25 5.55
CA PHE A 143 -2.70 10.32 4.11
C PHE A 143 -4.11 10.89 3.87
N ASP A 144 -4.30 11.62 2.79
CA ASP A 144 -5.62 12.12 2.37
C ASP A 144 -6.42 11.07 1.60
N LYS A 145 -5.71 10.12 0.94
CA LYS A 145 -6.34 9.06 0.14
C LYS A 145 -6.58 7.81 0.96
N GLY A 146 -7.80 7.29 0.86
CA GLY A 146 -8.20 6.07 1.53
C GLY A 146 -9.05 6.31 2.78
N ALA A 147 -8.65 5.74 3.93
CA ALA A 147 -9.38 5.92 5.18
C ALA A 147 -9.18 7.31 5.77
N ASP A 148 -10.23 7.92 6.37
CA ASP A 148 -10.09 9.17 7.12
C ASP A 148 -9.27 8.94 8.40
N CYS A 149 -8.02 9.38 8.37
CA CYS A 149 -7.09 9.27 9.49
C CYS A 149 -7.02 10.53 10.37
N ASN A 150 -7.70 11.59 9.99
CA ASN A 150 -7.76 12.86 10.72
C ASN A 150 -8.28 12.71 12.18
N PRO A 151 -9.24 11.82 12.50
CA PRO A 151 -9.66 11.58 13.87
C PRO A 151 -8.51 11.10 14.80
N GLN A 152 -7.48 10.45 14.25
CA GLN A 152 -6.30 10.10 15.04
C GLN A 152 -5.48 11.35 15.40
N VAL A 153 -5.35 12.29 14.47
CA VAL A 153 -4.65 13.55 14.72
C VAL A 153 -5.36 14.37 15.79
N ASP A 154 -6.71 14.35 15.82
CA ASP A 154 -7.49 15.00 16.88
C ASP A 154 -7.18 14.42 18.27
N ARG A 155 -7.01 13.09 18.37
CA ARG A 155 -6.58 12.43 19.63
C ARG A 155 -5.17 12.85 20.01
N VAL A 156 -4.26 12.87 19.04
CA VAL A 156 -2.86 13.31 19.25
C VAL A 156 -2.81 14.77 19.68
N GLN A 157 -3.66 15.65 19.13
CA GLN A 157 -3.79 17.04 19.55
C GLN A 157 -4.20 17.17 21.02
N ARG A 158 -5.13 16.35 21.49
CA ARG A 158 -5.51 16.33 22.91
C ARG A 158 -4.36 15.88 23.80
N MET A 159 -3.60 14.86 23.37
CA MET A 159 -2.41 14.39 24.11
C MET A 159 -1.31 15.44 24.19
N LYS A 160 -1.10 16.24 23.14
CA LYS A 160 -0.14 17.36 23.16
C LYS A 160 -0.40 18.29 24.35
N ASN A 161 -1.65 18.60 24.61
CA ASN A 161 -2.03 19.48 25.71
C ASN A 161 -1.81 18.82 27.10
N GLU A 162 -1.94 17.49 27.19
CA GLU A 162 -1.72 16.72 28.41
C GLU A 162 -0.22 16.50 28.72
N PHE A 163 0.63 16.46 27.66
CA PHE A 163 2.06 16.12 27.78
C PHE A 163 2.98 17.21 27.21
N PRO A 164 3.12 18.38 27.85
CA PRO A 164 3.93 19.48 27.31
C PRO A 164 5.43 19.17 27.22
N GLY A 165 5.91 18.13 27.91
CA GLY A 165 7.30 17.65 27.82
C GLY A 165 7.59 16.75 26.63
N VAL A 166 6.58 16.37 25.83
CA VAL A 166 6.69 15.54 24.63
C VAL A 166 6.39 16.40 23.41
N ASN A 167 7.20 16.30 22.39
CA ASN A 167 6.92 16.93 21.10
C ASN A 167 5.94 16.06 20.31
N PHE A 168 4.95 16.70 19.71
CA PHE A 168 3.96 16.07 18.84
C PHE A 168 4.02 16.75 17.48
N ALA A 169 4.09 15.94 16.42
CA ALA A 169 4.10 16.44 15.05
C ALA A 169 3.34 15.49 14.12
N VAL A 170 2.92 16.00 12.99
CA VAL A 170 2.21 15.27 11.94
C VAL A 170 2.99 15.40 10.63
N VAL A 171 3.10 14.31 9.90
CA VAL A 171 3.49 14.29 8.49
C VAL A 171 2.21 14.04 7.69
N TYR A 172 1.83 15.02 6.90
CA TYR A 172 0.66 14.96 6.03
C TYR A 172 1.12 14.70 4.60
N PHE A 173 0.92 13.47 4.14
CA PHE A 173 1.25 13.04 2.80
C PHE A 173 0.02 13.17 1.90
N THR A 174 0.09 14.07 0.94
CA THR A 174 -0.99 14.38 0.01
C THR A 174 -0.46 15.12 -1.21
N ASP A 175 -1.11 14.92 -2.35
CA ASP A 175 -0.94 15.73 -3.56
C ASP A 175 -1.83 16.99 -3.57
N GLU A 176 -2.69 17.18 -2.56
CA GLU A 176 -3.40 18.44 -2.36
C GLU A 176 -2.43 19.58 -2.05
N SER A 177 -2.81 20.79 -2.39
CA SER A 177 -1.99 21.97 -2.11
C SER A 177 -1.82 22.20 -0.59
N ARG A 178 -0.71 22.78 -0.21
CA ARG A 178 -0.46 23.17 1.18
C ARG A 178 -1.60 24.05 1.75
N ALA A 179 -2.22 24.90 0.92
CA ALA A 179 -3.33 25.76 1.32
C ALA A 179 -4.58 24.96 1.70
N GLU A 180 -4.90 23.89 0.97
CA GLU A 180 -6.02 22.99 1.27
C GLU A 180 -5.78 22.26 2.59
N VAL A 181 -4.57 21.74 2.81
CA VAL A 181 -4.21 21.12 4.09
C VAL A 181 -4.23 22.13 5.24
N ALA A 182 -3.81 23.39 5.01
CA ALA A 182 -3.90 24.46 6.00
C ALA A 182 -5.34 24.76 6.42
N GLU A 183 -6.30 24.62 5.50
CA GLU A 183 -7.72 24.73 5.82
C GLU A 183 -8.19 23.61 6.76
N ILE A 184 -7.73 22.36 6.52
CA ILE A 184 -8.00 21.24 7.41
C ILE A 184 -7.44 21.50 8.80
N VAL A 185 -6.17 21.93 8.89
CA VAL A 185 -5.48 22.24 10.15
C VAL A 185 -6.25 23.33 10.94
N ARG A 186 -6.67 24.41 10.27
CA ARG A 186 -7.44 25.49 10.89
C ARG A 186 -8.81 25.00 11.37
N ARG A 187 -9.55 24.31 10.53
CA ARG A 187 -10.88 23.79 10.83
C ARG A 187 -10.86 22.82 12.00
N ARG A 188 -9.84 21.97 12.09
CA ARG A 188 -9.66 20.99 13.17
C ARG A 188 -8.94 21.56 14.40
N LYS A 189 -8.46 22.80 14.32
CA LYS A 189 -7.74 23.50 15.40
C LYS A 189 -6.49 22.75 15.87
N TRP A 190 -5.76 22.15 14.93
CA TRP A 190 -4.47 21.52 15.25
C TRP A 190 -3.42 22.61 15.47
N THR A 191 -2.71 22.53 16.62
CA THR A 191 -1.68 23.50 17.01
C THR A 191 -0.28 22.89 17.05
N MET A 192 -0.17 21.56 16.79
CA MET A 192 1.11 20.94 16.61
C MET A 192 1.64 21.20 15.19
N PRO A 193 2.97 21.11 14.96
CA PRO A 193 3.54 21.20 13.64
C PRO A 193 2.95 20.12 12.71
N VAL A 194 2.55 20.52 11.52
CA VAL A 194 2.10 19.64 10.44
C VAL A 194 3.03 19.89 9.26
N ALA A 195 3.85 18.88 8.92
CA ALA A 195 4.73 18.90 7.77
C ALA A 195 3.96 18.43 6.53
N HIS A 196 4.06 19.14 5.42
CA HIS A 196 3.48 18.81 4.13
C HIS A 196 4.49 18.04 3.28
N THR A 197 4.14 16.87 2.78
CA THR A 197 5.05 16.02 1.98
C THR A 197 4.31 15.45 0.77
N PRO A 198 4.34 16.14 -0.38
CA PRO A 198 3.64 15.69 -1.58
C PRO A 198 4.36 14.55 -2.32
N ASP A 199 5.67 14.44 -2.14
CA ASP A 199 6.56 13.51 -2.85
C ASP A 199 6.64 12.10 -2.26
N GLY A 200 6.08 11.86 -1.07
CA GLY A 200 6.15 10.58 -0.37
C GLY A 200 7.54 10.16 0.13
N ALA A 201 8.57 10.98 -0.03
CA ALA A 201 9.94 10.64 0.37
C ALA A 201 10.04 10.29 1.86
N VAL A 202 9.38 11.06 2.73
CA VAL A 202 9.35 10.82 4.18
C VAL A 202 8.57 9.55 4.52
N VAL A 203 7.47 9.27 3.82
CA VAL A 203 6.67 8.05 4.00
C VAL A 203 7.51 6.82 3.68
N ASN A 204 8.25 6.86 2.56
CA ASN A 204 9.16 5.78 2.17
C ASN A 204 10.33 5.64 3.15
N LEU A 205 10.94 6.75 3.58
CA LEU A 205 12.04 6.76 4.54
C LEU A 205 11.67 6.11 5.88
N TYR A 206 10.42 6.25 6.30
CA TYR A 206 9.89 5.68 7.55
C TYR A 206 9.22 4.31 7.37
N GLY A 207 9.17 3.77 6.15
CA GLY A 207 8.52 2.48 5.85
C GLY A 207 7.03 2.49 6.19
N VAL A 208 6.34 3.62 5.99
CA VAL A 208 4.93 3.78 6.37
C VAL A 208 4.02 3.23 5.28
N GLY A 209 3.36 2.12 5.55
CA GLY A 209 2.47 1.43 4.60
C GLY A 209 0.99 1.70 4.79
N GLY A 210 0.61 2.54 5.72
CA GLY A 210 -0.80 2.83 5.98
C GLY A 210 -1.02 3.97 6.94
N CYS A 211 -2.27 4.41 7.04
CA CYS A 211 -2.69 5.58 7.78
C CYS A 211 -3.82 5.21 8.75
N PRO A 212 -3.77 5.71 9.99
CA PRO A 212 -2.67 6.45 10.59
C PRO A 212 -1.51 5.54 10.98
N THR A 213 -0.28 6.00 10.85
CA THR A 213 0.88 5.37 11.48
C THR A 213 1.49 6.34 12.49
N THR A 214 1.81 5.86 13.68
CA THR A 214 2.39 6.70 14.74
C THR A 214 3.71 6.11 15.23
N VAL A 215 4.77 6.89 15.14
CA VAL A 215 6.11 6.58 15.66
C VAL A 215 6.28 7.26 17.01
N PHE A 216 6.68 6.49 18.00
CA PHE A 216 7.03 6.95 19.34
C PHE A 216 8.54 6.87 19.51
N ALA A 217 9.20 7.99 19.76
CA ALA A 217 10.64 8.05 19.92
C ALA A 217 11.05 8.76 21.21
N PHE A 218 12.03 8.20 21.89
CA PHE A 218 12.70 8.85 23.03
C PHE A 218 13.46 10.09 22.57
N ARG A 219 13.89 10.92 23.51
CA ARG A 219 14.82 12.01 23.25
C ARG A 219 16.03 11.48 22.47
N GLY A 220 16.46 12.21 21.45
CA GLY A 220 17.51 11.80 20.53
C GLY A 220 17.02 10.93 19.36
N GLY A 221 15.72 10.59 19.31
CA GLY A 221 15.10 9.90 18.19
C GLY A 221 15.16 8.37 18.23
N ARG A 222 15.59 7.74 19.32
CA ARG A 222 15.53 6.27 19.44
C ARG A 222 14.08 5.82 19.51
N VAL A 223 13.67 5.03 18.54
CA VAL A 223 12.30 4.52 18.40
C VAL A 223 11.95 3.59 19.56
N LEU A 224 10.87 3.90 20.26
CA LEU A 224 10.24 3.02 21.22
C LEU A 224 9.40 1.96 20.51
N GLU A 225 8.54 2.40 19.61
CA GLU A 225 7.70 1.54 18.77
C GLU A 225 7.07 2.36 17.64
N THR A 226 6.67 1.66 16.58
CA THR A 226 5.79 2.17 15.53
C THR A 226 4.45 1.44 15.59
N ARG A 227 3.37 2.18 15.45
CA ARG A 227 1.99 1.64 15.46
C ARG A 227 1.24 2.02 14.21
N LEU A 228 0.82 1.03 13.47
CA LEU A 228 -0.11 1.17 12.36
C LEU A 228 -1.55 1.06 12.87
N GLY A 229 -2.40 1.93 12.37
CA GLY A 229 -3.82 1.97 12.70
C GLY A 229 -4.19 2.94 13.84
N PRO A 230 -5.49 3.17 14.02
CA PRO A 230 -5.99 4.09 15.04
C PRO A 230 -5.71 3.60 16.46
N MET A 231 -5.41 4.54 17.36
CA MET A 231 -5.16 4.27 18.76
C MET A 231 -6.16 5.02 19.63
N SER A 232 -6.56 4.42 20.75
CA SER A 232 -7.32 5.11 21.79
C SER A 232 -6.46 6.16 22.51
N GLU A 233 -7.10 7.11 23.17
CA GLU A 233 -6.40 8.10 23.97
C GLU A 233 -5.59 7.46 25.12
N ASP A 234 -6.13 6.42 25.75
CA ASP A 234 -5.41 5.68 26.80
C ASP A 234 -4.16 4.98 26.23
N GLY A 235 -4.27 4.42 25.02
CA GLY A 235 -3.12 3.85 24.33
C GLY A 235 -2.03 4.88 24.04
N LEU A 236 -2.40 6.08 23.61
CA LEU A 236 -1.48 7.21 23.41
C LEU A 236 -0.87 7.67 24.74
N ARG A 237 -1.70 7.82 25.76
CA ARG A 237 -1.30 8.28 27.11
C ARG A 237 -0.27 7.34 27.76
N VAL A 238 -0.47 6.04 27.67
CA VAL A 238 0.49 5.05 28.20
C VAL A 238 1.85 5.21 27.54
N ARG A 239 1.89 5.43 26.23
CA ARG A 239 3.13 5.59 25.45
C ARG A 239 3.82 6.92 25.71
N ALA A 240 3.06 8.00 25.77
CA ALA A 240 3.59 9.31 26.12
C ALA A 240 4.23 9.32 27.52
N ARG A 241 3.60 8.66 28.49
CA ARG A 241 4.19 8.46 29.83
C ARG A 241 5.48 7.66 29.80
N ARG A 242 5.53 6.61 28.96
CA ARG A 242 6.73 5.80 28.79
C ARG A 242 7.88 6.61 28.17
N LEU A 243 7.59 7.43 27.18
CA LEU A 243 8.58 8.33 26.57
C LEU A 243 9.18 9.30 27.59
N MET A 244 8.37 9.82 28.52
CA MET A 244 8.85 10.73 29.57
C MET A 244 9.74 10.07 30.62
N ARG A 245 9.59 8.75 30.84
CA ARG A 245 10.44 8.00 31.78
C ARG A 245 11.83 7.68 31.22
N GLY A 246 12.00 7.81 29.91
CA GLY A 246 13.23 7.43 29.22
C GLY A 246 13.29 5.93 28.86
N PRO A 247 14.36 5.56 28.13
CA PRO A 247 14.61 4.17 27.72
C PRO A 247 14.93 3.25 28.89
#